data_f856daff3a9d004258d48504a5867e8b
#
_entry.id   f856daff3a9d004258d48504a5867e8b
#
_cell.length_a   1.000
_cell.length_b   1.000
_cell.length_c   1.000
_cell.angle_alpha   90.00
_cell.angle_beta   90.00
_cell.angle_gamma   90.00
#
_symmetry.space_group_name_H-M   'P 1'
#
loop_
_entity.id
_entity.type
_entity.pdbx_description
1 polymer ?
#
loop_
_entity_poly.entity_id
_entity_poly.type
_entity_poly.pdbx_seq_one_letter_code
_entity_poly.pdbx_strand_id
1 'polypeptide(L)'
;MSVGQIIKFYRKEKGFTQGDLAEIIGVSVQAISKWETDAGMPDVSQIVPLAKALNVSTDTILGLSNDTELEDIISLRESIGHHPVDLS
;
A
#
# COMPACT_ATOMS: atom_id res chain seq x y z
N MET A 1 -2.63 7.68 5.56
CA MET A 1 -3.00 6.30 5.88
C MET A 1 -1.99 5.68 6.81
N SER A 2 -2.46 4.82 7.70
CA SER A 2 -1.55 4.03 8.52
C SER A 2 -0.93 2.93 7.68
N VAL A 3 0.13 2.30 8.20
CA VAL A 3 0.75 1.16 7.53
C VAL A 3 -0.28 0.07 7.29
N GLY A 4 -1.12 -0.20 8.29
CA GLY A 4 -2.15 -1.24 8.15
C GLY A 4 -3.15 -0.91 7.07
N GLN A 5 -3.57 0.33 6.99
CA GLN A 5 -4.51 0.76 5.96
C GLN A 5 -3.89 0.65 4.57
N ILE A 6 -2.63 0.97 4.46
CA ILE A 6 -1.90 0.87 3.19
C ILE A 6 -1.84 -0.59 2.74
N ILE A 7 -1.47 -1.48 3.65
CA ILE A 7 -1.39 -2.91 3.34
C ILE A 7 -2.75 -3.41 2.86
N LYS A 8 -3.79 -3.07 3.60
CA LYS A 8 -5.14 -3.52 3.26
C LYS A 8 -5.58 -2.99 1.91
N PHE A 9 -5.31 -1.71 1.66
CA PHE A 9 -5.70 -1.07 0.40
C PHE A 9 -5.06 -1.80 -0.79
N TYR A 10 -3.75 -1.96 -0.77
CA TYR A 10 -3.07 -2.59 -1.90
C TYR A 10 -3.34 -4.07 -2.01
N ARG A 11 -3.58 -4.75 -0.87
CA ARG A 11 -3.99 -6.14 -0.90
C ARG A 11 -5.28 -6.30 -1.70
N LYS A 12 -6.25 -5.43 -1.41
CA LYS A 12 -7.53 -5.48 -2.11
C LYS A 12 -7.40 -5.11 -3.57
N GLU A 13 -6.52 -4.15 -3.87
CA GLU A 13 -6.26 -3.76 -5.25
C GLU A 13 -5.70 -4.92 -6.07
N LYS A 14 -4.94 -5.79 -5.43
CA LYS A 14 -4.42 -6.99 -6.08
C LYS A 14 -5.42 -8.13 -6.12
N GLY A 15 -6.54 -8.00 -5.45
CA GLY A 15 -7.53 -9.07 -5.39
C GLY A 15 -7.14 -10.19 -4.45
N PHE A 16 -6.23 -9.95 -3.52
CA PHE A 16 -5.79 -10.97 -2.56
C PHE A 16 -6.69 -10.99 -1.33
N THR A 17 -6.95 -12.18 -0.81
CA THR A 17 -7.48 -12.30 0.54
C THR A 17 -6.33 -12.15 1.52
N GLN A 18 -6.65 -12.00 2.80
CA GLN A 18 -5.61 -11.99 3.83
C GLN A 18 -4.83 -13.30 3.80
N GLY A 19 -5.53 -14.42 3.57
CA GLY A 19 -4.88 -15.71 3.47
C GLY A 19 -3.93 -15.80 2.28
N ASP A 20 -4.33 -15.24 1.15
CA ASP A 20 -3.47 -15.22 -0.03
C ASP A 20 -2.19 -14.47 0.26
N LEU A 21 -2.30 -13.29 0.84
CA LEU A 21 -1.11 -12.49 1.13
C LEU A 21 -0.23 -13.18 2.17
N ALA A 22 -0.85 -13.76 3.20
CA ALA A 22 -0.11 -14.48 4.22
C ALA A 22 0.71 -15.60 3.61
N GLU A 23 0.12 -16.35 2.70
CA GLU A 23 0.81 -17.44 2.04
C GLU A 23 1.96 -16.93 1.17
N ILE A 24 1.72 -15.89 0.43
CA ILE A 24 2.73 -15.33 -0.48
C ILE A 24 3.98 -14.89 0.28
N ILE A 25 3.79 -14.25 1.42
CA ILE A 25 4.95 -13.73 2.16
C ILE A 25 5.39 -14.62 3.31
N GLY A 26 4.71 -15.75 3.52
CA GLY A 26 5.14 -16.73 4.49
C GLY A 26 4.88 -16.37 5.94
N VAL A 27 3.73 -15.75 6.22
CA VAL A 27 3.33 -15.42 7.60
C VAL A 27 1.94 -15.97 7.86
N SER A 28 1.48 -15.84 9.09
CA SER A 28 0.14 -16.30 9.44
C SER A 28 -0.92 -15.27 9.01
N VAL A 29 -2.13 -15.74 8.84
CA VAL A 29 -3.27 -14.84 8.55
C VAL A 29 -3.46 -13.89 9.71
N GLN A 30 -3.24 -14.35 10.94
CA GLN A 30 -3.36 -13.52 12.12
C GLN A 30 -2.40 -12.35 12.08
N ALA A 31 -1.20 -12.57 11.56
CA ALA A 31 -0.23 -11.49 11.42
C ALA A 31 -0.75 -10.42 10.45
N ILE A 32 -1.27 -10.84 9.30
CA ILE A 32 -1.84 -9.91 8.34
C ILE A 32 -2.98 -9.12 8.97
N SER A 33 -3.85 -9.81 9.67
CA SER A 33 -5.01 -9.19 10.32
C SER A 33 -4.56 -8.15 11.34
N LYS A 34 -3.54 -8.47 12.14
CA LYS A 34 -3.03 -7.52 13.13
C LYS A 34 -2.45 -6.29 12.46
N TRP A 35 -1.70 -6.49 11.37
CA TRP A 35 -1.11 -5.35 10.67
C TRP A 35 -2.20 -4.46 10.09
N GLU A 36 -3.22 -5.05 9.49
CA GLU A 36 -4.27 -4.26 8.83
C GLU A 36 -5.16 -3.51 9.80
N THR A 37 -5.21 -3.93 11.05
CA THR A 37 -5.98 -3.23 12.07
C THR A 37 -5.08 -2.36 12.96
N ASP A 38 -3.80 -2.29 12.63
CA ASP A 38 -2.81 -1.54 13.40
C ASP A 38 -2.63 -2.08 14.82
N ALA A 39 -2.99 -3.33 15.04
CA ALA A 39 -2.74 -4.00 16.32
C ALA A 39 -1.30 -4.48 16.41
N GLY A 40 -0.58 -4.44 15.32
CA GLY A 40 0.83 -4.79 15.25
C GLY A 40 1.43 -4.23 13.98
N MET A 41 2.74 -4.34 13.85
CA MET A 41 3.47 -3.83 12.69
C MET A 41 4.31 -4.94 12.11
N PRO A 42 4.43 -5.01 10.78
CA PRO A 42 5.41 -5.92 10.20
C PRO A 42 6.81 -5.44 10.57
N ASP A 43 7.73 -6.37 10.80
CA ASP A 43 9.09 -5.96 11.05
C ASP A 43 9.83 -5.77 9.73
N VAL A 44 11.07 -5.31 9.83
CA VAL A 44 11.86 -4.95 8.64
C VAL A 44 11.97 -6.12 7.68
N SER A 45 12.12 -7.33 8.20
CA SER A 45 12.28 -8.50 7.35
C SER A 45 11.03 -8.83 6.56
N GLN A 46 9.89 -8.28 6.92
CA GLN A 46 8.62 -8.52 6.26
C GLN A 46 8.23 -7.40 5.31
N ILE A 47 8.79 -6.22 5.50
CA ILE A 47 8.45 -5.04 4.69
C ILE A 47 8.78 -5.28 3.21
N VAL A 48 9.96 -5.82 2.92
CA VAL A 48 10.37 -6.03 1.53
C VAL A 48 9.49 -7.08 0.85
N PRO A 49 9.24 -8.25 1.45
CA PRO A 49 8.29 -9.20 0.83
C PRO A 49 6.90 -8.61 0.63
N LEU A 50 6.41 -7.80 1.58
CA LEU A 50 5.12 -7.13 1.42
C LEU A 50 5.12 -6.22 0.21
N ALA A 51 6.14 -5.39 0.09
CA ALA A 51 6.24 -4.45 -1.01
C ALA A 51 6.25 -5.19 -2.35
N LYS A 52 7.00 -6.28 -2.42
CA LYS A 52 7.07 -7.08 -3.65
C LYS A 52 5.73 -7.73 -3.97
N ALA A 53 5.08 -8.32 -2.97
CA ALA A 53 3.81 -8.99 -3.16
C ALA A 53 2.73 -8.00 -3.63
N LEU A 54 2.76 -6.80 -3.09
CA LEU A 54 1.77 -5.78 -3.42
C LEU A 54 2.19 -4.91 -4.59
N ASN A 55 3.41 -5.12 -5.10
CA ASN A 55 3.95 -4.39 -6.24
C ASN A 55 4.02 -2.89 -5.98
N VAL A 56 4.51 -2.53 -4.82
CA VAL A 56 4.72 -1.13 -4.42
C VAL A 56 6.11 -1.02 -3.82
N SER A 57 6.56 0.21 -3.58
CA SER A 57 7.87 0.42 -2.97
C SER A 57 7.78 0.22 -1.46
N THR A 58 8.93 -0.01 -0.84
CA THR A 58 8.99 -0.10 0.62
C THR A 58 8.57 1.23 1.26
N ASP A 59 8.93 2.35 0.62
CA ASP A 59 8.52 3.66 1.11
C ASP A 59 7.00 3.78 1.11
N THR A 60 6.34 3.23 0.11
CA THR A 60 4.88 3.22 0.05
C THR A 60 4.31 2.46 1.24
N ILE A 61 4.86 1.28 1.53
CA ILE A 61 4.38 0.48 2.66
C ILE A 61 4.56 1.24 3.97
N LEU A 62 5.70 1.89 4.12
CA LEU A 62 6.02 2.60 5.35
C LEU A 62 5.31 3.94 5.46
N GLY A 63 4.68 4.40 4.40
CA GLY A 63 3.98 5.68 4.41
C GLY A 63 4.89 6.88 4.40
N LEU A 64 6.15 6.70 4.01
CA LEU A 64 7.12 7.79 4.08
C LEU A 64 6.90 8.86 3.02
N SER A 65 6.49 8.44 1.83
CA SER A 65 6.22 9.39 0.76
C SER A 65 4.86 9.15 0.15
N ASN A 66 4.18 8.13 0.60
CA ASN A 66 3.05 7.58 -0.09
C ASN A 66 1.82 8.48 -0.12
N ASP A 67 1.46 9.04 1.04
CA ASP A 67 0.25 9.85 1.11
C ASP A 67 0.36 11.06 0.20
N THR A 68 1.51 11.71 0.22
CA THR A 68 1.74 12.86 -0.63
C THR A 68 1.73 12.46 -2.09
N GLU A 69 2.38 11.37 -2.43
CA GLU A 69 2.43 10.91 -3.81
C GLU A 69 1.06 10.53 -4.32
N LEU A 70 0.28 9.83 -3.52
CA LEU A 70 -1.06 9.44 -3.91
C LEU A 70 -1.95 10.65 -4.10
N GLU A 71 -1.87 11.59 -3.17
CA GLU A 71 -2.65 12.81 -3.28
C GLU A 71 -2.25 13.61 -4.50
N ASP A 72 -0.95 13.69 -4.75
CA ASP A 72 -0.45 14.40 -5.92
C ASP A 72 -0.92 13.74 -7.21
N ILE A 73 -0.89 12.42 -7.26
CA ILE A 73 -1.34 11.70 -8.44
C ILE A 73 -2.83 11.92 -8.68
N ILE A 74 -3.62 11.88 -7.63
CA ILE A 74 -5.06 12.11 -7.74
C ILE A 74 -5.31 13.54 -8.19
N SER A 75 -4.61 14.48 -7.59
CA SER A 75 -4.75 15.89 -7.96
C SER A 75 -4.35 16.13 -9.41
N LEU A 76 -3.27 15.50 -9.85
CA LEU A 76 -2.81 15.64 -11.22
C LEU A 76 -3.84 15.09 -12.21
N ARG A 77 -4.45 13.96 -11.89
CA ARG A 77 -5.47 13.40 -12.75
C ARG A 77 -6.64 14.34 -12.89
N GLU A 78 -7.05 14.93 -11.78
CA GLU A 78 -8.16 15.86 -11.79
C GLU A 78 -7.79 17.13 -12.54
N SER A 79 -6.58 17.61 -12.32
CA SER A 79 -6.10 18.81 -12.99
C SER A 79 -6.00 18.61 -14.50
N ILE A 80 -5.49 17.47 -14.91
CA ILE A 80 -5.37 17.17 -16.32
C ILE A 80 -6.72 17.20 -16.99
N GLY A 81 -7.73 16.72 -16.29
CA GLY A 81 -9.09 16.76 -16.81
C GLY A 81 -9.61 18.16 -16.99
N HIS A 82 -9.08 19.11 -16.22
CA HIS A 82 -9.57 20.46 -16.26
C HIS A 82 -8.78 21.38 -17.17
N HIS A 83 -7.48 21.21 -17.24
CA HIS A 83 -6.69 22.11 -18.05
C HIS A 83 -5.44 21.45 -18.59
N PRO A 84 -5.65 20.61 -19.54
CA PRO A 84 -4.55 19.92 -20.17
C PRO A 84 -3.58 20.84 -20.85
N VAL A 85 -4.03 22.02 -21.14
CA VAL A 85 -3.23 22.97 -21.89
C VAL A 85 -2.22 23.70 -21.04
N ASP A 86 -2.45 23.69 -19.75
CA ASP A 86 -1.58 24.41 -18.85
C ASP A 86 -0.17 23.92 -18.89
N LEU A 87 -0.01 22.75 -19.36
CA LEU A 87 1.30 22.14 -19.39
C LEU A 87 2.14 22.66 -20.52
N SER A 88 1.52 23.36 -21.39
CA SER A 88 2.23 23.93 -22.52
C SER A 88 3.00 25.16 -22.16
#